data_68c8b8ba0c01a77be9dd83fa430e2506
#
_entry.id   68c8b8ba0c01a77be9dd83fa430e2506
#
_cell.length_a   1.000
_cell.length_b   1.000
_cell.length_c   1.000
_cell.angle_alpha   90.00
_cell.angle_beta   90.00
_cell.angle_gamma   90.00
#
_symmetry.space_group_name_H-M   'P 1'
#
loop_
_entity.id
_entity.type
_entity.pdbx_description
1 polymer ?
#
loop_
_entity_poly.entity_id
_entity_poly.type
_entity_poly.pdbx_seq_one_letter_code
_entity_poly.pdbx_strand_id
1 'polypeptide(L)' 'MEIKVLGTGCPKCKALTKAVEEVVNETGMDATINKVEDINDIMKFGVMVTPALVIDGKVVASGKVPKKEELKKLLN' A
#
# COMPACT_ATOMS: atom_id res chain seq x y z
N MET A 1 10.24 -6.74 5.44
CA MET A 1 8.94 -6.71 4.75
C MET A 1 8.95 -5.61 3.70
N GLU A 2 8.53 -5.92 2.51
CA GLU A 2 8.46 -4.94 1.43
C GLU A 2 7.00 -4.56 1.18
N ILE A 3 6.71 -3.28 1.29
CA ILE A 3 5.37 -2.75 1.12
C ILE A 3 5.38 -1.84 -0.11
N LYS A 4 4.46 -2.06 -1.03
CA LYS A 4 4.33 -1.22 -2.23
C LYS A 4 2.94 -0.62 -2.26
N VAL A 5 2.88 0.68 -2.49
CA VAL A 5 1.63 1.41 -2.67
C VAL A 5 1.48 1.72 -4.15
N LEU A 6 0.50 1.10 -4.78
CA LEU A 6 0.27 1.25 -6.21
C LEU A 6 -0.75 2.36 -6.45
N GLY A 7 -0.36 3.35 -7.24
CA GLY A 7 -1.26 4.44 -7.57
C GLY A 7 -0.56 5.58 -8.29
N THR A 8 -1.33 6.35 -9.02
CA THR A 8 -0.80 7.42 -9.87
C THR A 8 -0.77 8.80 -9.21
N GLY A 9 -0.74 8.84 -7.86
CA GLY A 9 -0.65 10.09 -7.12
C GLY A 9 -1.99 10.75 -6.81
N CYS A 10 -3.09 10.00 -6.88
CA CYS A 10 -4.40 10.52 -6.52
C CYS A 10 -4.49 10.78 -5.00
N PRO A 11 -5.47 11.59 -4.54
CA PRO A 11 -5.62 11.86 -3.11
C PRO A 11 -5.74 10.61 -2.25
N LYS A 12 -6.47 9.60 -2.72
CA LYS A 12 -6.60 8.33 -2.01
C LYS A 12 -5.27 7.58 -1.93
N CYS A 13 -4.46 7.67 -3.00
CA CYS A 13 -3.15 7.03 -3.02
C CYS A 13 -2.23 7.66 -1.98
N LYS A 14 -2.26 8.97 -1.84
CA LYS A 14 -1.48 9.70 -0.83
C LYS A 14 -1.97 9.34 0.58
N ALA A 15 -3.27 9.24 0.76
CA ALA A 15 -3.85 8.89 2.05
C ALA A 15 -3.43 7.47 2.47
N LEU A 16 -3.43 6.53 1.54
CA LEU A 16 -2.99 5.17 1.81
C LEU A 16 -1.52 5.12 2.20
N THR A 17 -0.67 5.83 1.45
CA THR A 17 0.76 5.89 1.74
C THR A 17 1.01 6.42 3.15
N LYS A 18 0.33 7.51 3.49
CA LYS A 18 0.47 8.13 4.82
C LYS A 18 0.01 7.17 5.92
N ALA A 19 -1.11 6.50 5.71
CA ALA A 19 -1.63 5.55 6.69
C ALA A 19 -0.67 4.39 6.91
N VAL A 20 -0.08 3.87 5.84
CA VAL A 20 0.90 2.78 5.93
C VAL A 20 2.14 3.25 6.69
N GLU A 21 2.65 4.45 6.37
CA GLU A 21 3.80 5.01 7.07
C GLU A 21 3.53 5.16 8.57
N GLU A 22 2.35 5.64 8.94
CA GLU A 22 1.97 5.80 10.35
C GLU A 22 1.93 4.47 11.08
N VAL A 23 1.34 3.44 10.46
CA VAL A 23 1.27 2.12 11.06
C VAL A 23 2.65 1.51 11.25
N VAL A 24 3.52 1.64 10.24
CA VAL A 24 4.88 1.13 10.34
C VAL A 24 5.63 1.82 11.47
N ASN A 25 5.47 3.13 11.61
CA ASN A 25 6.12 3.88 12.68
C ASN A 25 5.57 3.52 14.06
N GLU A 26 4.26 3.34 14.18
CA GLU A 26 3.63 2.99 15.45
C GLU A 26 4.01 1.61 15.94
N THR A 27 4.11 0.65 15.02
CA THR A 27 4.43 -0.74 15.36
C THR A 27 5.92 -0.99 15.43
N GLY A 28 6.73 -0.05 14.93
CA GLY A 28 8.19 -0.18 14.93
C GLY A 28 8.69 -1.31 14.06
N MET A 29 7.90 -1.76 13.08
CA MET A 29 8.30 -2.87 12.23
C MET A 29 9.35 -2.45 11.21
N ASP A 30 10.20 -3.40 10.85
CA ASP A 30 11.24 -3.20 9.85
C ASP A 30 10.64 -3.45 8.46
N ALA A 31 10.13 -2.40 7.84
CA ALA A 31 9.49 -2.48 6.55
C ALA A 31 9.96 -1.37 5.63
N THR A 32 10.08 -1.69 4.35
CA THR A 32 10.42 -0.73 3.30
C THR A 32 9.13 -0.37 2.54
N ILE A 33 8.86 0.91 2.43
CA ILE A 33 7.67 1.40 1.74
C ILE A 33 8.09 2.03 0.42
N ASN A 34 7.57 1.51 -0.67
CA ASN A 34 7.83 2.03 -2.02
C ASN A 34 6.52 2.42 -2.69
N LYS A 35 6.56 3.49 -3.45
CA LYS A 35 5.43 3.92 -4.28
C LYS A 35 5.64 3.44 -5.70
N VAL A 36 4.60 2.87 -6.28
CA VAL A 36 4.61 2.45 -7.69
C VAL A 36 3.58 3.31 -8.41
N GLU A 37 4.06 4.26 -9.20
CA GLU A 37 3.20 5.22 -9.89
C GLU A 37 3.04 4.94 -11.38
N ASP A 38 3.92 4.13 -11.96
CA ASP A 38 3.84 3.77 -13.37
C ASP A 38 2.70 2.77 -13.59
N ILE A 39 1.76 3.12 -14.46
CA ILE A 39 0.59 2.30 -14.71
C ILE A 39 0.96 0.92 -15.26
N ASN A 40 2.04 0.82 -16.03
CA ASN A 40 2.49 -0.47 -16.54
C ASN A 40 2.95 -1.38 -15.42
N ASP A 41 3.66 -0.83 -14.44
CA ASP A 41 4.11 -1.59 -13.28
C ASP A 41 2.93 -1.99 -12.40
N ILE A 42 1.96 -1.09 -12.24
CA ILE A 42 0.73 -1.38 -11.49
C ILE A 42 0.00 -2.55 -12.12
N MET A 43 -0.13 -2.56 -13.44
CA MET A 43 -0.80 -3.64 -14.16
C MET A 43 -0.09 -4.98 -14.03
N LYS A 44 1.23 -4.98 -13.86
CA LYS A 44 1.99 -6.21 -13.67
C LYS A 44 1.59 -6.96 -12.39
N PHE A 45 1.08 -6.24 -11.41
CA PHE A 45 0.58 -6.86 -10.18
C PHE A 45 -0.84 -7.40 -10.31
N GLY A 46 -1.46 -7.25 -11.49
CA GLY A 46 -2.82 -7.71 -11.71
C GLY A 46 -3.88 -6.81 -11.10
N VAL A 47 -3.53 -5.58 -10.76
CA VAL A 47 -4.44 -4.61 -10.14
C VAL A 47 -5.08 -3.76 -11.21
N MET A 48 -6.40 -3.69 -11.20
CA MET A 48 -7.15 -2.85 -12.14
C MET A 48 -7.71 -1.59 -11.51
N VAL A 49 -7.68 -1.51 -10.19
CA VAL A 49 -8.22 -0.36 -9.43
C VAL A 49 -7.17 0.14 -8.46
N THR A 50 -6.96 1.45 -8.42
CA THR A 50 -6.04 2.08 -7.48
C THR A 50 -6.81 2.94 -6.49
N PRO A 51 -6.27 3.17 -5.29
CA PRO A 51 -4.98 2.70 -4.79
C PRO A 51 -4.99 1.23 -4.42
N ALA A 52 -3.83 0.60 -4.47
CA ALA A 52 -3.69 -0.80 -4.08
C ALA A 52 -2.48 -0.95 -3.16
N LEU A 53 -2.56 -1.93 -2.28
CA LEU A 53 -1.49 -2.21 -1.33
C LEU A 53 -0.93 -3.61 -1.58
N VAL A 54 0.39 -3.68 -1.75
CA VAL A 54 1.10 -4.93 -1.98
C VAL A 54 2.08 -5.15 -0.83
N ILE A 55 2.04 -6.33 -0.24
CA ILE A 55 2.96 -6.71 0.83
C ILE A 55 3.69 -7.99 0.41
N ASP A 56 5.01 -7.91 0.34
CA ASP A 56 5.87 -9.02 -0.06
C ASP A 56 5.42 -9.70 -1.37
N GLY A 57 5.02 -8.88 -2.33
CA GLY A 57 4.60 -9.34 -3.64
C GLY A 57 3.14 -9.77 -3.76
N LYS A 58 2.37 -9.68 -2.67
CA LYS A 58 0.94 -10.04 -2.69
C LYS A 58 0.06 -8.82 -2.57
N VAL A 59 -0.92 -8.71 -3.44
CA VAL A 59 -1.92 -7.65 -3.35
C VAL A 59 -2.89 -7.96 -2.21
N VAL A 60 -2.88 -7.14 -1.17
CA VAL A 60 -3.73 -7.36 0.01
C VAL A 60 -4.91 -6.41 0.08
N ALA A 61 -4.89 -5.34 -0.70
CA ALA A 61 -6.01 -4.41 -0.80
C ALA A 61 -5.97 -3.72 -2.16
N SER A 62 -7.12 -3.45 -2.73
CA SER A 62 -7.22 -2.71 -3.99
C SER A 62 -8.51 -1.91 -4.03
N GLY A 63 -8.42 -0.70 -4.59
CA GLY A 63 -9.56 0.18 -4.76
C GLY A 63 -10.09 0.82 -3.49
N LYS A 64 -9.38 0.70 -2.37
CA LYS A 64 -9.80 1.29 -1.10
C LYS A 64 -8.61 1.69 -0.23
N VAL A 65 -8.87 2.59 0.72
CA VAL A 65 -7.88 2.97 1.73
C VAL A 65 -8.29 2.29 3.04
N PRO A 66 -7.60 1.22 3.45
CA PRO A 66 -7.91 0.56 4.72
C PRO A 66 -7.67 1.49 5.91
N LYS A 67 -8.42 1.30 6.96
CA LYS A 67 -8.21 2.03 8.20
C LYS A 67 -6.96 1.50 8.89
N LYS A 68 -6.39 2.29 9.82
CA LYS A 68 -5.20 1.88 10.56
C LYS A 68 -5.34 0.51 11.21
N GLU A 69 -6.50 0.21 11.77
CA GLU A 69 -6.76 -1.07 12.41
C GLU A 69 -6.65 -2.22 11.42
N GLU A 70 -7.20 -2.04 10.22
CA GLU A 70 -7.10 -3.05 9.17
C GLU A 70 -5.66 -3.20 8.69
N LEU A 71 -4.95 -2.07 8.54
CA LEU A 71 -3.55 -2.10 8.14
C LEU A 71 -2.69 -2.84 9.15
N LYS A 72 -2.92 -2.65 10.44
CA LYS A 72 -2.19 -3.37 11.48
C LYS A 72 -2.39 -4.87 11.36
N LYS A 73 -3.60 -5.31 11.02
CA LYS A 73 -3.89 -6.73 10.81
C LYS A 73 -3.21 -7.25 9.54
N LEU A 74 -3.21 -6.46 8.48
CA LEU A 74 -2.60 -6.86 7.21
C LEU A 74 -1.08 -6.92 7.30
N LEU A 75 -0.48 -6.05 8.10
CA LEU A 75 0.96 -5.96 8.23
C LEU A 75 1.55 -6.88 9.30
N ASN A 76 0.73 -7.45 10.11
CA ASN A 76 1.21 -8.40 11.13
C ASN A 76 1.37 -9.81 10.55
#